data_03d5983f1772606d8a7b973dc0118b51
#
_entry.id   03d5983f1772606d8a7b973dc0118b51
#
_cell.length_a   1.000
_cell.length_b   1.000
_cell.length_c   1.000
_cell.angle_alpha   90.00
_cell.angle_beta   90.00
_cell.angle_gamma   90.00
#
_symmetry.space_group_name_H-M   'P 1'
#
loop_
_entity.id
_entity.type
_entity.pdbx_description
1 polymer ?
#
loop_
_entity_poly.entity_id
_entity_poly.type
_entity_poly.pdbx_seq_one_letter_code
_entity_poly.pdbx_strand_id
1 'polypeptide(L)'
;MIRKFVLLFAILVMFAGQVLASDAVIEQLRLKVPESQVQIWLEAEQQTWQPWLEQQEGFLGRDIAWDPAHEEGQLLIHWATRDQWKAISSDEVEVVQRQFDSVVNAALGRSDTAESPFPLVLEGELLPLHLPG
;
A
#
# COMPACT_ATOMS: atom_id res chain seq x y z
N MET A 1 -2.42 23.88 44.36
CA MET A 1 -3.48 24.14 43.34
C MET A 1 -2.88 24.35 41.96
N ILE A 2 -1.91 25.22 41.80
CA ILE A 2 -1.28 25.49 40.48
C ILE A 2 -0.61 24.24 39.90
N ARG A 3 0.00 23.41 40.73
CA ARG A 3 0.67 22.18 40.30
C ARG A 3 -0.31 21.13 39.70
N LYS A 4 -1.53 21.04 40.23
CA LYS A 4 -2.55 20.15 39.70
C LYS A 4 -3.04 20.61 38.33
N PHE A 5 -3.13 21.91 38.11
CA PHE A 5 -3.52 22.49 36.85
C PHE A 5 -2.49 22.26 35.75
N VAL A 6 -1.20 22.43 36.10
CA VAL A 6 -0.10 22.20 35.16
C VAL A 6 -0.02 20.72 34.76
N LEU A 7 -0.26 19.80 35.71
CA LEU A 7 -0.26 18.38 35.44
C LEU A 7 -1.40 17.99 34.50
N LEU A 8 -2.59 18.54 34.71
CA LEU A 8 -3.74 18.27 33.85
C LEU A 8 -3.51 18.78 32.44
N PHE A 9 -2.90 19.95 32.29
CA PHE A 9 -2.54 20.52 31.00
C PHE A 9 -1.50 19.67 30.27
N ALA A 10 -0.50 19.16 30.99
CA ALA A 10 0.52 18.28 30.41
C ALA A 10 -0.09 16.97 29.88
N ILE A 11 -1.05 16.39 30.61
CA ILE A 11 -1.76 15.19 30.19
C ILE A 11 -2.58 15.46 28.92
N LEU A 12 -3.21 16.62 28.83
CA LEU A 12 -4.01 17.01 27.67
C LEU A 12 -3.13 17.19 26.43
N VAL A 13 -1.93 17.78 26.59
CA VAL A 13 -0.98 17.96 25.49
C VAL A 13 -0.46 16.60 25.01
N MET A 14 -0.15 15.68 25.90
CA MET A 14 0.25 14.32 25.53
C MET A 14 -0.83 13.57 24.78
N PHE A 15 -2.08 13.70 25.19
CA PHE A 15 -3.21 13.09 24.50
C PHE A 15 -3.40 13.68 23.09
N ALA A 16 -3.33 14.99 22.94
CA ALA A 16 -3.40 15.66 21.66
C ALA A 16 -2.23 15.25 20.75
N GLY A 17 -1.02 15.09 21.32
CA GLY A 17 0.15 14.61 20.59
C GLY A 17 -0.02 13.19 20.07
N GLN A 18 -0.67 12.31 20.83
CA GLN A 18 -0.96 10.95 20.40
C GLN A 18 -1.96 10.91 19.25
N VAL A 19 -3.00 11.74 19.29
CA VAL A 19 -3.98 11.86 18.20
C VAL A 19 -3.31 12.38 16.92
N LEU A 20 -2.43 13.39 17.05
CA LEU A 20 -1.72 13.98 15.92
C LEU A 20 -0.59 13.09 15.39
N ALA A 21 -0.06 12.17 16.22
CA ALA A 21 1.01 11.26 15.83
C ALA A 21 0.51 10.05 15.05
N SER A 22 -0.81 9.86 14.91
CA SER A 22 -1.39 8.77 14.14
C SER A 22 -1.38 9.13 12.66
N ASP A 23 -0.21 9.03 12.05
CA ASP A 23 -0.01 9.31 10.61
C ASP A 23 -0.22 8.09 9.73
N ALA A 24 -0.84 7.04 10.26
CA ALA A 24 -1.12 5.83 9.53
C ALA A 24 -1.94 6.11 8.29
N VAL A 25 -1.61 5.46 7.20
CA VAL A 25 -2.25 5.67 5.91
C VAL A 25 -2.36 4.33 5.17
N ILE A 26 -3.37 4.23 4.33
CA ILE A 26 -3.56 3.08 3.45
C ILE A 26 -3.39 3.57 2.01
N GLU A 27 -2.41 3.02 1.32
CA GLU A 27 -2.25 3.22 -0.11
C GLU A 27 -3.21 2.29 -0.84
N GLN A 28 -4.07 2.86 -1.69
CA GLN A 28 -5.04 2.11 -2.47
C GLN A 28 -4.65 2.13 -3.94
N LEU A 29 -4.61 0.93 -4.55
CA LEU A 29 -4.38 0.78 -5.98
C LEU A 29 -5.46 -0.13 -6.56
N ARG A 30 -6.03 0.26 -7.69
CA ARG A 30 -6.92 -0.60 -8.48
C ARG A 30 -6.37 -0.74 -9.89
N LEU A 31 -6.36 -1.97 -10.37
CA LEU A 31 -5.80 -2.31 -11.68
C LEU A 31 -6.80 -3.16 -12.45
N LYS A 32 -6.82 -3.05 -13.75
CA LYS A 32 -7.58 -3.98 -14.58
C LYS A 32 -6.88 -5.35 -14.59
N VAL A 33 -7.60 -6.38 -14.16
CA VAL A 33 -7.10 -7.76 -14.15
C VAL A 33 -8.19 -8.67 -14.70
N PRO A 34 -8.06 -9.14 -15.96
CA PRO A 34 -9.02 -10.09 -16.52
C PRO A 34 -9.08 -11.37 -15.70
N GLU A 35 -10.25 -11.96 -15.61
CA GLU A 35 -10.47 -13.19 -14.83
C GLU A 35 -9.44 -14.28 -15.17
N SER A 36 -9.16 -14.48 -16.46
CA SER A 36 -8.21 -15.49 -16.91
C SER A 36 -6.77 -15.25 -16.48
N GLN A 37 -6.45 -14.05 -15.98
CA GLN A 37 -5.08 -13.66 -15.61
C GLN A 37 -4.93 -13.39 -14.12
N VAL A 38 -5.94 -13.58 -13.31
CA VAL A 38 -5.92 -13.34 -11.87
C VAL A 38 -4.79 -14.11 -11.19
N GLN A 39 -4.63 -15.39 -11.53
CA GLN A 39 -3.61 -16.22 -10.91
C GLN A 39 -2.19 -15.77 -11.28
N ILE A 40 -1.98 -15.38 -12.54
CA ILE A 40 -0.69 -14.83 -12.99
C ILE A 40 -0.38 -13.54 -12.26
N TRP A 41 -1.35 -12.65 -12.16
CA TRP A 41 -1.22 -11.40 -11.42
C TRP A 41 -0.84 -11.64 -9.96
N LEU A 42 -1.58 -12.52 -9.29
CA LEU A 42 -1.35 -12.82 -7.88
C LEU A 42 0.04 -13.42 -7.63
N GLU A 43 0.47 -14.35 -8.49
CA GLU A 43 1.80 -14.95 -8.38
C GLU A 43 2.91 -13.93 -8.60
N ALA A 44 2.75 -13.03 -9.57
CA ALA A 44 3.73 -11.96 -9.81
C ALA A 44 3.80 -11.00 -8.63
N GLU A 45 2.66 -10.65 -8.02
CA GLU A 45 2.63 -9.84 -6.80
C GLU A 45 3.40 -10.51 -5.66
N GLN A 46 3.22 -11.81 -5.47
CA GLN A 46 3.91 -12.57 -4.42
C GLN A 46 5.40 -12.70 -4.66
N GLN A 47 5.83 -12.78 -5.92
CA GLN A 47 7.24 -12.95 -6.27
C GLN A 47 8.03 -11.65 -6.26
N THR A 48 7.39 -10.51 -6.48
CA THR A 48 8.09 -9.24 -6.69
C THR A 48 7.73 -8.19 -5.64
N TRP A 49 6.52 -7.70 -5.63
CA TRP A 49 6.09 -6.63 -4.71
C TRP A 49 6.12 -7.07 -3.25
N GLN A 50 5.65 -8.28 -2.95
CA GLN A 50 5.55 -8.71 -1.55
C GLN A 50 6.90 -8.74 -0.83
N PRO A 51 7.95 -9.41 -1.34
CA PRO A 51 9.23 -9.43 -0.64
C PRO A 51 9.90 -8.05 -0.58
N TRP A 52 9.68 -7.21 -1.58
CA TRP A 52 10.20 -5.84 -1.55
C TRP A 52 9.49 -5.00 -0.49
N LEU A 53 8.17 -5.06 -0.42
CA LEU A 53 7.38 -4.33 0.58
C LEU A 53 7.77 -4.72 2.00
N GLU A 54 8.00 -6.01 2.25
CA GLU A 54 8.37 -6.51 3.58
C GLU A 54 9.69 -5.90 4.10
N GLN A 55 10.53 -5.39 3.23
CA GLN A 55 11.79 -4.74 3.58
C GLN A 55 11.64 -3.23 3.79
N GLN A 56 10.50 -2.66 3.48
CA GLN A 56 10.31 -1.21 3.57
C GLN A 56 9.98 -0.78 4.98
N GLU A 57 10.62 0.29 5.42
CA GLU A 57 10.34 0.90 6.71
C GLU A 57 8.89 1.41 6.74
N GLY A 58 8.17 1.04 7.78
CA GLY A 58 6.78 1.47 7.95
C GLY A 58 5.73 0.57 7.29
N PHE A 59 6.14 -0.44 6.52
CA PHE A 59 5.19 -1.39 5.95
C PHE A 59 4.58 -2.25 7.05
N LEU A 60 3.24 -2.28 7.13
CA LEU A 60 2.51 -3.02 8.16
C LEU A 60 1.79 -4.26 7.61
N GLY A 61 1.72 -4.40 6.32
CA GLY A 61 0.98 -5.46 5.66
C GLY A 61 0.09 -4.93 4.55
N ARG A 62 -0.51 -5.84 3.80
CA ARG A 62 -1.43 -5.44 2.74
C ARG A 62 -2.52 -6.48 2.52
N ASP A 63 -3.62 -6.03 1.95
CA ASP A 63 -4.71 -6.86 1.48
C ASP A 63 -4.73 -6.83 -0.03
N ILE A 64 -4.88 -8.01 -0.64
CA ILE A 64 -5.06 -8.17 -2.08
C ILE A 64 -6.42 -8.81 -2.30
N ALA A 65 -7.23 -8.20 -3.14
CA ALA A 65 -8.56 -8.71 -3.47
C ALA A 65 -8.83 -8.51 -4.96
N TRP A 66 -9.81 -9.21 -5.46
CA TRP A 66 -10.22 -9.10 -6.85
C TRP A 66 -11.74 -8.92 -6.93
N ASP A 67 -12.17 -7.95 -7.74
CA ASP A 67 -13.56 -7.62 -7.97
C ASP A 67 -14.03 -8.29 -9.26
N PRO A 68 -14.84 -9.36 -9.18
CA PRO A 68 -15.30 -10.07 -10.38
C PRO A 68 -16.27 -9.25 -11.23
N ALA A 69 -16.99 -8.31 -10.64
CA ALA A 69 -17.97 -7.51 -11.37
C ALA A 69 -17.29 -6.51 -12.32
N HIS A 70 -16.13 -6.01 -11.93
CA HIS A 70 -15.39 -5.01 -12.71
C HIS A 70 -14.08 -5.55 -13.29
N GLU A 71 -13.72 -6.78 -12.98
CA GLU A 71 -12.43 -7.39 -13.31
C GLU A 71 -11.28 -6.50 -12.91
N GLU A 72 -11.27 -6.10 -11.63
CA GLU A 72 -10.25 -5.23 -11.05
C GLU A 72 -9.58 -5.88 -9.86
N GLY A 73 -8.25 -5.81 -9.84
CA GLY A 73 -7.46 -6.12 -8.66
C GLY A 73 -7.46 -4.93 -7.72
N GLN A 74 -7.52 -5.20 -6.42
CA GLN A 74 -7.51 -4.20 -5.36
C GLN A 74 -6.31 -4.46 -4.46
N LEU A 75 -5.49 -3.45 -4.27
CA LEU A 75 -4.37 -3.49 -3.34
C LEU A 75 -4.60 -2.43 -2.28
N LEU A 76 -4.57 -2.84 -1.01
CA LEU A 76 -4.64 -1.95 0.14
C LEU A 76 -3.37 -2.16 0.96
N ILE A 77 -2.45 -1.21 0.89
CA ILE A 77 -1.14 -1.31 1.52
C ILE A 77 -1.11 -0.42 2.74
N HIS A 78 -0.88 -1.02 3.90
CA HIS A 78 -0.92 -0.32 5.19
C HIS A 78 0.46 0.18 5.56
N TRP A 79 0.58 1.48 5.80
CA TRP A 79 1.81 2.15 6.20
C TRP A 79 1.68 2.74 7.60
N ALA A 80 2.72 2.58 8.42
CA ALA A 80 2.74 3.15 9.77
C ALA A 80 2.67 4.66 9.75
N THR A 81 3.37 5.30 8.79
CA THR A 81 3.30 6.74 8.58
C THR A 81 3.29 7.05 7.09
N ARG A 82 2.64 8.15 6.75
CA ARG A 82 2.65 8.68 5.39
C ARG A 82 4.06 9.07 4.96
N ASP A 83 4.85 9.63 5.86
CA ASP A 83 6.22 10.05 5.56
C ASP A 83 7.09 8.87 5.15
N GLN A 84 6.99 7.73 5.84
CA GLN A 84 7.73 6.53 5.47
C GLN A 84 7.35 6.04 4.07
N TRP A 85 6.07 6.03 3.76
CA TRP A 85 5.60 5.67 2.42
C TRP A 85 6.14 6.63 1.37
N LYS A 86 6.01 7.93 1.60
CA LYS A 86 6.42 8.97 0.63
C LYS A 86 7.94 9.13 0.52
N ALA A 87 8.71 8.59 1.46
CA ALA A 87 10.16 8.60 1.40
C ALA A 87 10.73 7.58 0.38
N ILE A 88 9.93 6.64 -0.07
CA ILE A 88 10.34 5.66 -1.08
C ILE A 88 10.54 6.36 -2.41
N SER A 89 11.72 6.16 -3.02
CA SER A 89 12.03 6.80 -4.30
C SER A 89 11.26 6.17 -5.46
N SER A 90 10.91 7.00 -6.44
CA SER A 90 10.29 6.50 -7.67
C SER A 90 11.19 5.54 -8.43
N ASP A 91 12.51 5.71 -8.35
CA ASP A 91 13.47 4.82 -9.01
C ASP A 91 13.41 3.40 -8.46
N GLU A 92 13.28 3.26 -7.14
CA GLU A 92 13.11 1.93 -6.52
C GLU A 92 11.80 1.27 -6.94
N VAL A 93 10.73 2.04 -6.96
CA VAL A 93 9.42 1.55 -7.40
C VAL A 93 9.47 1.08 -8.85
N GLU A 94 10.13 1.83 -9.73
CA GLU A 94 10.29 1.45 -11.14
C GLU A 94 11.06 0.14 -11.31
N VAL A 95 12.09 -0.10 -10.50
CA VAL A 95 12.84 -1.35 -10.54
C VAL A 95 11.94 -2.54 -10.24
N VAL A 96 11.15 -2.44 -9.18
CA VAL A 96 10.23 -3.53 -8.79
C VAL A 96 9.13 -3.71 -9.85
N GLN A 97 8.62 -2.60 -10.38
CA GLN A 97 7.61 -2.67 -11.45
C GLN A 97 8.13 -3.40 -12.68
N ARG A 98 9.38 -3.15 -13.07
CA ARG A 98 9.99 -3.88 -14.20
C ARG A 98 10.15 -5.37 -13.90
N GLN A 99 10.49 -5.72 -12.67
CA GLN A 99 10.56 -7.13 -12.25
C GLN A 99 9.19 -7.80 -12.34
N PHE A 100 8.16 -7.10 -11.86
CA PHE A 100 6.78 -7.57 -11.96
C PHE A 100 6.37 -7.77 -13.41
N ASP A 101 6.61 -6.79 -14.26
CA ASP A 101 6.26 -6.86 -15.69
C ASP A 101 6.98 -8.02 -16.37
N SER A 102 8.25 -8.26 -16.04
CA SER A 102 9.04 -9.36 -16.58
C SER A 102 8.43 -10.71 -16.21
N VAL A 103 8.04 -10.90 -14.96
CA VAL A 103 7.39 -12.13 -14.49
C VAL A 103 6.06 -12.36 -15.22
N VAL A 104 5.24 -11.33 -15.31
CA VAL A 104 3.93 -11.41 -15.97
C VAL A 104 4.10 -11.70 -17.47
N ASN A 105 5.00 -10.99 -18.14
CA ASN A 105 5.23 -11.15 -19.58
C ASN A 105 5.74 -12.54 -19.90
N ALA A 106 6.64 -13.09 -19.08
CA ALA A 106 7.12 -14.46 -19.25
C ALA A 106 5.96 -15.46 -19.13
N ALA A 107 5.11 -15.29 -18.14
CA ALA A 107 3.96 -16.18 -17.93
C ALA A 107 2.95 -16.10 -19.06
N LEU A 108 2.79 -14.94 -19.69
CA LEU A 108 1.85 -14.71 -20.79
C LEU A 108 2.47 -14.95 -22.18
N GLY A 109 3.76 -15.31 -22.25
CA GLY A 109 4.44 -15.49 -23.53
C GLY A 109 4.61 -14.19 -24.31
N ARG A 110 4.69 -13.04 -23.61
CA ARG A 110 4.87 -11.71 -24.20
C ARG A 110 6.32 -11.29 -24.18
N SER A 111 6.65 -10.26 -24.97
CA SER A 111 7.97 -9.63 -24.94
C SER A 111 8.31 -9.10 -23.55
N ASP A 112 9.56 -9.27 -23.12
CA ASP A 112 10.05 -8.78 -21.84
C ASP A 112 9.94 -7.26 -21.71
N THR A 113 9.92 -6.54 -22.83
CA THR A 113 9.79 -5.09 -22.87
C THR A 113 8.33 -4.59 -23.03
N ALA A 114 7.36 -5.50 -23.07
CA ALA A 114 5.97 -5.13 -23.19
C ALA A 114 5.48 -4.41 -21.92
N GLU A 115 4.60 -3.44 -22.10
CA GLU A 115 3.95 -2.79 -20.97
C GLU A 115 3.12 -3.78 -20.16
N SER A 116 2.91 -3.46 -18.85
CA SER A 116 2.08 -4.29 -17.99
C SER A 116 0.68 -4.47 -18.61
N PRO A 117 0.16 -5.71 -18.63
CA PRO A 117 -1.22 -5.95 -19.10
C PRO A 117 -2.27 -5.53 -18.07
N PHE A 118 -1.86 -5.04 -16.90
CA PHE A 118 -2.76 -4.65 -15.82
C PHE A 118 -2.70 -3.14 -15.60
N PRO A 119 -3.39 -2.35 -16.46
CA PRO A 119 -3.33 -0.90 -16.33
C PRO A 119 -3.94 -0.43 -15.02
N LEU A 120 -3.31 0.58 -14.44
CA LEU A 120 -3.80 1.22 -13.23
C LEU A 120 -5.07 2.00 -13.53
N VAL A 121 -6.12 1.76 -12.74
CA VAL A 121 -7.41 2.44 -12.85
C VAL A 121 -7.52 3.57 -11.85
N LEU A 122 -6.98 3.37 -10.64
CA LEU A 122 -7.08 4.33 -9.55
C LEU A 122 -5.90 4.21 -8.61
N GLU A 123 -5.37 5.35 -8.21
CA GLU A 123 -4.48 5.51 -7.08
C GLU A 123 -5.18 6.34 -6.02
N GLY A 124 -5.14 5.90 -4.78
CA GLY A 124 -5.80 6.59 -3.69
C GLY A 124 -5.02 6.50 -2.40
N GLU A 125 -5.42 7.35 -1.49
CA GLU A 125 -4.88 7.43 -0.14
C GLU A 125 -6.05 7.43 0.82
N LEU A 126 -6.11 6.45 1.70
CA LEU A 126 -7.19 6.28 2.66
C LEU A 126 -6.66 6.48 4.08
N LEU A 127 -7.45 7.10 4.91
CA LEU A 127 -7.12 7.26 6.33
C LEU A 127 -7.86 6.18 7.14
N PRO A 128 -7.13 5.35 7.90
CA PRO A 128 -7.79 4.38 8.75
C PRO A 128 -8.58 5.07 9.85
N LEU A 129 -9.80 4.61 10.05
CA LEU A 129 -10.68 5.14 11.08
C LEU A 129 -10.97 4.04 12.10
N HIS A 130 -11.08 4.44 13.36
CA HIS A 130 -11.41 3.54 14.44
C HIS A 130 -12.81 3.84 14.95
N LEU A 131 -13.63 2.81 14.99
CA LEU A 131 -14.93 2.95 15.64
C LEU A 131 -14.72 3.00 17.15
N PRO A 132 -15.45 3.90 17.86
CA PRO A 132 -15.44 3.88 19.32
C PRO A 132 -16.01 2.54 19.80
N GLY A 133 -15.21 1.81 20.57
CA GLY A 133 -15.55 0.47 21.05
C GLY A 133 -16.10 0.45 22.43
#